data_d2243174414ba7f474ca1c4ac7b29491
#
_entry.id   d2243174414ba7f474ca1c4ac7b29491
#
_cell.length_a   1.000
_cell.length_b   1.000
_cell.length_c   1.000
_cell.angle_alpha   90.00
_cell.angle_beta   90.00
_cell.angle_gamma   90.00
#
_symmetry.space_group_name_H-M   'P 1'
#
loop_
_entity.id
_entity.type
_entity.pdbx_description
1 polymer ?
#
loop_
_entity_poly.entity_id
_entity_poly.type
_entity_poly.pdbx_seq_one_letter_code
_entity_poly.pdbx_strand_id
1 'polypeptide(L)'
;RLLFFSLFCSMENEYLHMLARVVLPAQILEYFTIVGVEQTSTEIHVSLDEKIVPELQGNPHFESKGFMDAASVTDFPIRDHKVILRIRRRRWTDVRTGKSFSLPIDLDIVAKGTRYSKEFAAFLKETYGDVPSDLPYA
;
A
#
# COMPACT_ATOMS: atom_id res chain seq x y z
N ARG A 1 7.27 -31.21 17.27
CA ARG A 1 7.02 -30.93 15.84
C ARG A 1 6.22 -29.66 15.63
N LEU A 2 5.09 -29.52 16.32
CA LEU A 2 4.24 -28.35 16.18
C LEU A 2 4.95 -27.07 16.59
N LEU A 3 5.72 -27.12 17.68
CA LEU A 3 6.50 -25.97 18.15
C LEU A 3 7.57 -25.58 17.14
N PHE A 4 8.26 -26.58 16.58
CA PHE A 4 9.30 -26.33 15.59
C PHE A 4 8.72 -25.73 14.31
N PHE A 5 7.59 -26.27 13.85
CA PHE A 5 6.92 -25.77 12.66
C PHE A 5 6.43 -24.33 12.86
N SER A 6 5.85 -24.04 14.01
CA SER A 6 5.38 -22.69 14.36
C SER A 6 6.53 -21.68 14.39
N LEU A 7 7.66 -22.09 14.99
CA LEU A 7 8.85 -21.22 15.04
C LEU A 7 9.41 -20.98 13.65
N PHE A 8 9.46 -22.01 12.80
CA PHE A 8 9.95 -21.88 11.44
C PHE A 8 9.04 -20.95 10.60
N CYS A 9 7.73 -21.09 10.71
CA CYS A 9 6.78 -20.22 10.04
C CYS A 9 6.91 -18.77 10.50
N SER A 10 7.15 -18.54 11.79
CA SER A 10 7.35 -17.20 12.35
C SER A 10 8.60 -16.55 11.75
N MET A 11 9.69 -17.29 11.62
CA MET A 11 10.92 -16.80 11.00
C MET A 11 10.73 -16.49 9.52
N GLU A 12 10.02 -17.35 8.80
CA GLU A 12 9.71 -17.13 7.39
C GLU A 12 8.87 -15.88 7.19
N ASN A 13 7.85 -15.67 8.03
CA ASN A 13 7.02 -14.47 7.98
C ASN A 13 7.82 -13.20 8.24
N GLU A 14 8.79 -13.26 9.13
CA GLU A 14 9.68 -12.13 9.40
C GLU A 14 10.54 -11.79 8.19
N TYR A 15 11.10 -12.80 7.53
CA TYR A 15 11.89 -12.59 6.31
C TYR A 15 11.02 -12.08 5.15
N LEU A 16 9.81 -12.57 5.01
CA LEU A 16 8.88 -12.07 4.01
C LEU A 16 8.52 -10.61 4.24
N HIS A 17 8.35 -10.22 5.49
CA HIS A 17 8.10 -8.82 5.85
C HIS A 17 9.30 -7.94 5.51
N MET A 18 10.50 -8.39 5.80
CA MET A 18 11.72 -7.66 5.44
C MET A 18 11.84 -7.51 3.92
N LEU A 19 11.54 -8.56 3.17
CA LEU A 19 11.56 -8.53 1.71
C LEU A 19 10.53 -7.54 1.17
N ALA A 20 9.33 -7.54 1.72
CA ALA A 20 8.27 -6.61 1.33
C ALA A 20 8.69 -5.14 1.57
N ARG A 21 9.41 -4.86 2.65
CA ARG A 21 9.92 -3.52 2.95
C ARG A 21 10.94 -3.04 1.92
N VAL A 22 11.66 -3.96 1.30
CA VAL A 22 12.64 -3.62 0.26
C VAL A 22 11.95 -3.37 -1.08
N VAL A 23 10.91 -4.14 -1.38
CA VAL A 23 10.22 -4.14 -2.68
C VAL A 23 9.21 -3.00 -2.80
N LEU A 24 8.50 -2.68 -1.73
CA LEU A 24 7.43 -1.69 -1.72
C LEU A 24 7.97 -0.28 -1.46
N PRO A 25 7.18 0.77 -1.77
CA PRO A 25 7.58 2.14 -1.46
C PRO A 25 7.98 2.31 0.00
N ALA A 26 8.96 3.18 0.25
CA ALA A 26 9.47 3.43 1.59
C ALA A 26 8.36 3.82 2.55
N GLN A 27 8.42 3.27 3.76
CA GLN A 27 7.50 3.58 4.87
C GLN A 27 6.04 3.14 4.67
N ILE A 28 5.68 2.55 3.52
CA ILE A 28 4.28 2.17 3.29
C ILE A 28 3.78 1.17 4.34
N LEU A 29 4.62 0.24 4.77
CA LEU A 29 4.25 -0.78 5.74
C LEU A 29 4.16 -0.26 7.17
N GLU A 30 4.54 0.99 7.43
CA GLU A 30 4.28 1.64 8.72
C GLU A 30 2.82 2.01 8.87
N TYR A 31 2.14 2.33 7.78
CA TYR A 31 0.76 2.82 7.76
C TYR A 31 -0.23 1.84 7.18
N PHE A 32 0.24 0.86 6.39
CA PHE A 32 -0.63 -0.08 5.68
C PHE A 32 -0.19 -1.52 5.94
N THR A 33 -1.17 -2.42 5.85
CA THR A 33 -0.95 -3.86 5.96
C THR A 33 -1.24 -4.50 4.61
N ILE A 34 -0.39 -5.43 4.18
CA ILE A 34 -0.64 -6.22 2.97
C ILE A 34 -1.78 -7.19 3.29
N VAL A 35 -2.88 -7.10 2.55
CA VAL A 35 -4.04 -7.97 2.75
C VAL A 35 -4.27 -8.91 1.59
N GLY A 36 -3.52 -8.79 0.51
CA GLY A 36 -3.62 -9.69 -0.61
C GLY A 36 -2.55 -9.44 -1.66
N VAL A 37 -2.19 -10.48 -2.38
CA VAL A 37 -1.30 -10.40 -3.53
C VAL A 37 -1.87 -11.31 -4.61
N GLU A 38 -2.12 -10.73 -5.77
CA GLU A 38 -2.58 -11.49 -6.94
C GLU A 38 -1.56 -11.33 -8.07
N GLN A 39 -1.29 -12.42 -8.75
CA GLN A 39 -0.34 -12.41 -9.87
C GLN A 39 -1.00 -12.96 -11.11
N THR A 40 -0.89 -12.21 -12.20
CA THR A 40 -1.25 -12.68 -13.54
C THR A 40 0.02 -12.91 -14.34
N SER A 41 -0.11 -13.25 -15.62
CA SER A 41 1.07 -13.42 -16.49
C SER A 41 1.82 -12.11 -16.74
N THR A 42 1.18 -10.94 -16.53
CA THR A 42 1.76 -9.63 -16.86
C THR A 42 1.75 -8.65 -15.70
N GLU A 43 0.99 -8.91 -14.64
CA GLU A 43 0.81 -7.96 -13.56
C GLU A 43 0.88 -8.62 -12.19
N ILE A 44 1.27 -7.83 -11.20
CA ILE A 44 1.20 -8.17 -9.78
C ILE A 44 0.36 -7.10 -9.10
N HIS A 45 -0.70 -7.50 -8.42
CA HIS A 45 -1.56 -6.60 -7.67
C HIS A 45 -1.35 -6.83 -6.18
N VAL A 46 -0.91 -5.80 -5.47
CA VAL A 46 -0.72 -5.84 -4.03
C VAL A 46 -1.81 -5.00 -3.38
N SER A 47 -2.63 -5.64 -2.56
CA SER A 47 -3.71 -4.95 -1.84
C SER A 47 -3.22 -4.54 -0.46
N LEU A 48 -3.39 -3.26 -0.15
CA LEU A 48 -2.89 -2.65 1.08
C LEU A 48 -4.04 -1.92 1.76
N ASP A 49 -4.28 -2.24 3.03
CA ASP A 49 -5.29 -1.57 3.84
C ASP A 49 -4.62 -0.76 4.95
N GLU A 50 -5.13 0.43 5.18
CA GLU A 50 -4.61 1.32 6.22
C GLU A 50 -4.78 0.70 7.60
N LYS A 51 -3.74 0.78 8.43
CA LYS A 51 -3.78 0.28 9.81
C LYS A 51 -4.68 1.15 10.67
N ILE A 52 -5.22 0.55 11.72
CA ILE A 52 -6.02 1.29 12.72
C ILE A 52 -5.10 2.17 13.55
N VAL A 53 -5.49 3.43 13.74
CA VAL A 53 -4.79 4.35 14.62
C VAL A 53 -5.35 4.15 16.04
N PRO A 54 -4.52 3.69 17.00
CA PRO A 54 -5.00 3.39 18.35
C PRO A 54 -5.64 4.59 19.06
N GLU A 55 -5.14 5.78 18.83
CA GLU A 55 -5.65 7.01 19.45
C GLU A 55 -7.10 7.28 19.06
N LEU A 56 -7.46 7.04 17.81
CA LEU A 56 -8.83 7.20 17.35
C LEU A 56 -9.72 6.03 17.75
N GLN A 57 -9.18 4.82 17.75
CA GLN A 57 -9.95 3.62 18.11
C GLN A 57 -10.41 3.68 19.58
N GLY A 58 -9.59 4.27 20.45
CA GLY A 58 -9.95 4.42 21.86
C GLY A 58 -10.86 5.61 22.16
N ASN A 59 -11.15 6.45 21.17
CA ASN A 59 -11.97 7.65 21.36
C ASN A 59 -13.43 7.35 21.02
N PRO A 60 -14.38 7.52 21.98
CA PRO A 60 -15.79 7.22 21.75
C PRO A 60 -16.46 8.14 20.72
N HIS A 61 -15.86 9.25 20.37
CA HIS A 61 -16.39 10.19 19.38
C HIS A 61 -16.13 9.76 17.93
N PHE A 62 -15.24 8.80 17.72
CA PHE A 62 -14.85 8.38 16.37
C PHE A 62 -15.10 6.88 16.20
N GLU A 63 -15.67 6.52 15.05
CA GLU A 63 -15.89 5.13 14.67
C GLU A 63 -15.26 4.86 13.31
N SER A 64 -14.63 3.69 13.17
CA SER A 64 -14.15 3.22 11.88
C SER A 64 -15.33 2.62 11.11
N LYS A 65 -15.67 3.19 9.99
CA LYS A 65 -16.80 2.76 9.15
C LYS A 65 -16.32 2.13 7.84
N GLY A 66 -15.37 1.21 7.93
CA GLY A 66 -14.82 0.53 6.76
C GLY A 66 -13.76 1.34 6.06
N PHE A 67 -13.73 1.24 4.75
CA PHE A 67 -12.68 1.84 3.92
C PHE A 67 -13.28 2.71 2.83
N MET A 68 -12.49 3.65 2.34
CA MET A 68 -12.77 4.38 1.12
C MET A 68 -12.47 3.50 -0.09
N ASP A 69 -12.90 3.92 -1.29
CA ASP A 69 -12.59 3.20 -2.51
C ASP A 69 -11.08 3.07 -2.69
N ALA A 70 -10.65 1.92 -3.22
CA ALA A 70 -9.23 1.66 -3.43
C ALA A 70 -8.68 2.58 -4.53
N ALA A 71 -7.52 3.17 -4.26
CA ALA A 71 -6.73 3.89 -5.25
C ALA A 71 -5.68 2.95 -5.83
N SER A 72 -5.47 3.01 -7.15
CA SER A 72 -4.45 2.22 -7.82
C SER A 72 -3.23 3.06 -8.10
N VAL A 73 -2.07 2.57 -7.71
CA VAL A 73 -0.77 3.23 -7.90
C VAL A 73 0.17 2.26 -8.60
N THR A 74 0.79 2.67 -9.70
CA THR A 74 1.77 1.86 -10.40
C THR A 74 3.15 2.13 -9.82
N ASP A 75 3.81 1.06 -9.41
CA ASP A 75 5.15 1.09 -8.82
C ASP A 75 6.17 0.45 -9.76
N PHE A 76 7.43 0.35 -9.31
CA PHE A 76 8.47 -0.32 -10.09
C PHE A 76 8.06 -1.73 -10.48
N PRO A 77 8.35 -2.16 -11.71
CA PRO A 77 8.04 -3.53 -12.13
C PRO A 77 8.92 -4.55 -11.41
N ILE A 78 8.38 -5.75 -11.26
CA ILE A 78 9.11 -6.88 -10.69
C ILE A 78 9.14 -7.97 -11.75
N ARG A 79 10.31 -8.31 -12.24
CA ARG A 79 10.51 -9.42 -13.17
C ARG A 79 9.52 -9.42 -14.34
N ASP A 80 9.51 -8.37 -15.12
CA ASP A 80 8.64 -8.20 -16.29
C ASP A 80 7.15 -8.11 -15.96
N HIS A 81 6.79 -8.00 -14.68
CA HIS A 81 5.42 -7.80 -14.27
C HIS A 81 5.22 -6.36 -13.84
N LYS A 82 4.18 -5.74 -14.35
CA LYS A 82 3.73 -4.43 -13.88
C LYS A 82 3.20 -4.59 -12.45
N VAL A 83 3.62 -3.73 -11.54
CA VAL A 83 3.19 -3.77 -10.14
C VAL A 83 2.17 -2.68 -9.90
N ILE A 84 0.99 -3.08 -9.45
CA ILE A 84 -0.09 -2.16 -9.11
C ILE A 84 -0.40 -2.32 -7.63
N LEU A 85 -0.27 -1.21 -6.90
CA LEU A 85 -0.62 -1.14 -5.49
C LEU A 85 -2.06 -0.67 -5.39
N ARG A 86 -2.91 -1.46 -4.75
CA ARG A 86 -4.32 -1.10 -4.49
C ARG A 86 -4.42 -0.69 -3.04
N ILE A 87 -4.54 0.61 -2.79
CA ILE A 87 -4.43 1.20 -1.46
C ILE A 87 -5.81 1.65 -1.01
N ARG A 88 -6.25 1.12 0.14
CA ARG A 88 -7.51 1.53 0.76
C ARG A 88 -7.23 2.31 2.03
N ARG A 89 -7.82 3.50 2.11
CA ARG A 89 -7.77 4.35 3.30
C ARG A 89 -8.97 4.06 4.18
N ARG A 90 -8.77 4.06 5.50
CA ARG A 90 -9.88 3.90 6.44
C ARG A 90 -10.77 5.12 6.44
N ARG A 91 -12.07 4.89 6.50
CA ARG A 91 -13.06 5.94 6.66
C ARG A 91 -13.47 6.00 8.13
N TRP A 92 -13.25 7.14 8.73
CA TRP A 92 -13.67 7.42 10.09
C TRP A 92 -14.90 8.29 10.09
N THR A 93 -15.76 8.12 11.07
CA THR A 93 -16.96 8.94 11.24
C THR A 93 -16.93 9.58 12.62
N ASP A 94 -17.15 10.90 12.67
CA ASP A 94 -17.37 11.62 13.91
C ASP A 94 -18.85 11.43 14.27
N VAL A 95 -19.10 10.67 15.34
CA VAL A 95 -20.47 10.33 15.74
C VAL A 95 -21.28 11.55 16.18
N ARG A 96 -20.61 12.63 16.58
CA ARG A 96 -21.26 13.86 16.99
C ARG A 96 -21.85 14.64 15.83
N THR A 97 -21.24 14.59 14.66
CA THR A 97 -21.65 15.33 13.48
C THR A 97 -22.15 14.46 12.35
N GLY A 98 -21.87 13.16 12.40
CA GLY A 98 -22.18 12.22 11.33
C GLY A 98 -21.28 12.36 10.10
N LYS A 99 -20.26 13.23 10.13
CA LYS A 99 -19.38 13.44 9.01
C LYS A 99 -18.27 12.40 8.94
N SER A 100 -17.99 11.94 7.74
CA SER A 100 -16.91 10.98 7.47
C SER A 100 -15.66 11.72 7.02
N PHE A 101 -14.49 11.18 7.38
CA PHE A 101 -13.20 11.74 7.01
C PHE A 101 -12.16 10.63 6.93
N SER A 102 -11.03 10.92 6.29
CA SER A 102 -9.83 10.10 6.32
C SER A 102 -8.74 10.89 7.03
N LEU A 103 -7.87 10.15 7.74
CA LEU A 103 -6.75 10.79 8.44
C LEU A 103 -5.71 11.29 7.43
N PRO A 104 -5.13 12.46 7.66
CA PRO A 104 -3.98 12.87 6.86
C PRO A 104 -2.79 11.95 7.18
N ILE A 105 -2.20 11.36 6.16
CA ILE A 105 -0.97 10.60 6.29
C ILE A 105 0.13 11.39 5.61
N ASP A 106 1.16 11.69 6.35
CA ASP A 106 2.35 12.34 5.83
C ASP A 106 3.23 11.29 5.13
N LEU A 107 2.67 10.68 4.10
CA LEU A 107 3.33 9.68 3.30
C LEU A 107 3.11 10.01 1.83
N ASP A 108 4.13 10.54 1.21
CA ASP A 108 4.08 10.99 -0.17
C ASP A 108 4.39 9.81 -1.10
N ILE A 109 3.39 8.95 -1.31
CA ILE A 109 3.55 7.73 -2.11
C ILE A 109 3.39 8.01 -3.60
N VAL A 110 2.43 8.87 -3.95
CA VAL A 110 2.04 9.09 -5.34
C VAL A 110 2.63 10.40 -5.84
N ALA A 111 3.24 10.37 -7.02
CA ALA A 111 3.73 11.58 -7.66
C ALA A 111 2.54 12.45 -8.08
N LYS A 112 2.63 13.75 -7.82
CA LYS A 112 1.56 14.71 -8.08
C LYS A 112 1.16 14.70 -9.55
N GLY A 113 -0.14 14.55 -9.81
CA GLY A 113 -0.68 14.53 -11.16
C GLY A 113 -0.50 13.23 -11.91
N THR A 114 -0.08 12.16 -11.24
CA THR A 114 0.16 10.87 -11.86
C THR A 114 -0.50 9.74 -11.06
N ARG A 115 -0.50 8.54 -11.64
CA ARG A 115 -0.89 7.30 -10.96
C ARG A 115 0.31 6.44 -10.62
N TYR A 116 1.51 6.99 -10.69
CA TYR A 116 2.75 6.28 -10.40
C TYR A 116 3.21 6.60 -8.99
N SER A 117 3.91 5.65 -8.37
CA SER A 117 4.60 5.95 -7.12
C SER A 117 5.63 7.06 -7.36
N LYS A 118 5.90 7.83 -6.33
CA LYS A 118 6.80 8.97 -6.43
C LYS A 118 8.20 8.56 -6.91
N GLU A 119 8.70 7.46 -6.37
CA GLU A 119 10.03 6.96 -6.74
C GLU A 119 10.08 6.47 -8.18
N PHE A 120 9.04 5.77 -8.62
CA PHE A 120 8.97 5.29 -9.99
C PHE A 120 8.78 6.43 -10.99
N ALA A 121 7.96 7.42 -10.67
CA ALA A 121 7.81 8.61 -11.50
C ALA A 121 9.14 9.36 -11.66
N ALA A 122 9.92 9.49 -10.60
CA ALA A 122 11.24 10.12 -10.66
C ALA A 122 12.17 9.33 -11.57
N PHE A 123 12.17 8.01 -11.45
CA PHE A 123 12.96 7.13 -12.33
C PHE A 123 12.57 7.30 -13.79
N LEU A 124 11.28 7.35 -14.10
CA LEU A 124 10.78 7.51 -15.47
C LEU A 124 11.21 8.85 -16.05
N LYS A 125 11.16 9.92 -15.28
CA LYS A 125 11.62 11.23 -15.72
C LYS A 125 13.10 11.25 -16.02
N GLU A 126 13.92 10.63 -15.21
CA GLU A 126 15.36 10.55 -15.45
C GLU A 126 15.70 9.73 -16.69
N THR A 127 14.96 8.63 -16.90
CA THR A 127 15.25 7.68 -17.99
C THR A 127 14.68 8.13 -19.32
N TYR A 128 13.46 8.68 -19.33
CA TYR A 128 12.71 8.99 -20.55
C TYR A 128 12.40 10.48 -20.71
N GLY A 129 12.80 11.31 -19.76
CA GLY A 129 12.52 12.75 -19.78
C GLY A 129 11.12 13.12 -19.35
N ASP A 130 10.19 12.17 -19.26
CA ASP A 130 8.81 12.40 -18.83
C ASP A 130 8.21 11.09 -18.32
N VAL A 131 7.02 11.20 -17.72
CA VAL A 131 6.28 10.03 -17.24
C VAL A 131 5.33 9.58 -18.35
N PRO A 132 5.53 8.40 -18.96
CA PRO A 132 4.67 7.94 -20.05
C PRO A 132 3.28 7.54 -19.52
N SER A 133 2.26 7.68 -20.36
CA SER A 133 0.89 7.27 -20.02
C SER A 133 0.75 5.75 -20.01
N ASP A 134 1.54 5.07 -20.86
CA ASP A 134 1.58 3.61 -20.93
C ASP A 134 3.01 3.12 -20.78
N LEU A 135 3.17 2.00 -20.08
CA LEU A 135 4.46 1.37 -19.88
C LEU A 135 4.65 0.25 -20.92
N PRO A 136 5.88 0.08 -21.46
CA PRO A 136 6.12 -0.89 -22.53
C PRO A 136 5.90 -2.35 -22.14
N TYR A 137 5.90 -2.67 -20.86
CA TYR A 137 5.65 -4.03 -20.36
C TYR A 137 4.22 -4.20 -19.85
N ALA A 138 3.36 -3.25 -20.04
CA ALA A 138 1.97 -3.29 -19.61
C ALA A 138 1.10 -4.17 -20.52
#